data_b5037e720203f7cd494c377c9875a67f
#
_entry.id   b5037e720203f7cd494c377c9875a67f
#
_cell.length_a   1.000
_cell.length_b   1.000
_cell.length_c   1.000
_cell.angle_alpha   90.00
_cell.angle_beta   90.00
_cell.angle_gamma   90.00
#
_symmetry.space_group_name_H-M   'P 1'
#
loop_
_entity.id
_entity.type
_entity.pdbx_description
1 polymer ?
#
loop_
_entity_poly.entity_id
_entity_poly.type
_entity_poly.pdbx_seq_one_letter_code
_entity_poly.pdbx_strand_id
1 'polypeptide(L)'
;MPETLTVAAEAMATRFEVALHSAPEATLRAAAEEALAEITRLEGILSLYQPTSEIAHLNQHAALEPVRVSNEVFTLLERCVDLSQQTQGAFDITLAPLMKCWQFINDTGAAPTDEAIAEALACTGTQHLQLNPTDTTVQFAREGVMLDLGSIGKGYALEQAAALLRENEFENFLIHGGTSTVCACGTQADGTPWRVAVEHPDANQPPLQIVDLQNESLSVSGIGGKSFID
;
A
#
# COMPACT_ATOMS: atom_id res chain seq x y z
N MET A 1 -10.68 -33.01 -3.82
CA MET A 1 -10.21 -31.89 -2.98
C MET A 1 -11.06 -30.70 -3.33
N PRO A 2 -11.43 -29.83 -2.42
CA PRO A 2 -12.09 -28.59 -2.79
C PRO A 2 -11.18 -27.81 -3.74
N GLU A 3 -11.75 -27.31 -4.83
CA GLU A 3 -11.03 -26.54 -5.83
C GLU A 3 -10.80 -25.12 -5.28
N THR A 4 -9.59 -24.57 -5.49
CA THR A 4 -9.26 -23.19 -5.12
C THR A 4 -9.71 -22.25 -6.23
N LEU A 5 -10.58 -21.32 -5.92
CA LEU A 5 -10.96 -20.23 -6.82
C LEU A 5 -9.97 -19.07 -6.66
N THR A 6 -9.47 -18.54 -7.77
CA THR A 6 -8.69 -17.30 -7.80
C THR A 6 -9.41 -16.26 -8.63
N VAL A 7 -9.56 -15.05 -8.07
CA VAL A 7 -10.13 -13.87 -8.75
C VAL A 7 -9.09 -12.76 -8.71
N ALA A 8 -9.03 -11.94 -9.75
CA ALA A 8 -8.04 -10.87 -9.87
C ALA A 8 -8.66 -9.55 -10.32
N ALA A 9 -8.02 -8.44 -9.91
CA ALA A 9 -8.32 -7.09 -10.38
C ALA A 9 -7.05 -6.24 -10.45
N GLU A 10 -7.05 -5.24 -11.30
CA GLU A 10 -5.99 -4.23 -11.37
C GLU A 10 -6.32 -3.07 -10.44
N ALA A 11 -5.40 -2.75 -9.52
CA ALA A 11 -5.48 -1.59 -8.62
C ALA A 11 -4.07 -1.17 -8.18
N MET A 12 -3.90 0.08 -7.75
CA MET A 12 -2.63 0.61 -7.21
C MET A 12 -1.42 0.32 -8.11
N ALA A 13 -1.61 0.42 -9.44
CA ALA A 13 -0.62 0.14 -10.49
C ALA A 13 -0.06 -1.29 -10.45
N THR A 14 -0.82 -2.27 -9.93
CA THR A 14 -0.44 -3.67 -9.91
C THR A 14 -1.67 -4.58 -9.98
N ARG A 15 -1.44 -5.87 -10.22
CA ARG A 15 -2.50 -6.88 -10.19
C ARG A 15 -2.63 -7.44 -8.78
N PHE A 16 -3.86 -7.38 -8.24
CA PHE A 16 -4.23 -8.06 -7.01
C PHE A 16 -4.96 -9.36 -7.33
N GLU A 17 -4.70 -10.40 -6.54
CA GLU A 17 -5.39 -11.68 -6.62
C GLU A 17 -5.84 -12.13 -5.23
N VAL A 18 -7.03 -12.73 -5.19
CA VAL A 18 -7.62 -13.37 -4.01
C VAL A 18 -7.87 -14.83 -4.33
N ALA A 19 -7.24 -15.73 -3.59
CA ALA A 19 -7.44 -17.18 -3.70
C ALA A 19 -8.20 -17.69 -2.48
N LEU A 20 -9.31 -18.39 -2.71
CA LEU A 20 -10.24 -18.91 -1.71
C LEU A 20 -10.62 -20.36 -2.02
N HIS A 21 -11.01 -21.13 -1.00
CA HIS A 21 -11.55 -22.48 -1.14
C HIS A 21 -12.58 -22.84 -0.05
N SER A 22 -13.13 -24.04 -0.10
CA SER A 22 -13.99 -24.64 0.93
C SER A 22 -15.40 -24.06 1.05
N ALA A 23 -15.89 -23.41 -0.02
CA ALA A 23 -17.29 -23.00 -0.16
C ALA A 23 -17.76 -23.18 -1.61
N PRO A 24 -19.09 -23.05 -1.90
CA PRO A 24 -19.57 -23.07 -3.29
C PRO A 24 -18.93 -21.95 -4.12
N GLU A 25 -18.64 -22.23 -5.40
CA GLU A 25 -17.94 -21.27 -6.30
C GLU A 25 -18.57 -19.88 -6.32
N ALA A 26 -19.90 -19.80 -6.38
CA ALA A 26 -20.60 -18.52 -6.38
C ALA A 26 -20.35 -17.70 -5.11
N THR A 27 -20.26 -18.36 -3.95
CA THR A 27 -19.95 -17.72 -2.67
C THR A 27 -18.49 -17.26 -2.61
N LEU A 28 -17.56 -18.12 -3.06
CA LEU A 28 -16.13 -17.77 -3.15
C LEU A 28 -15.91 -16.57 -4.07
N ARG A 29 -16.58 -16.57 -5.23
CA ARG A 29 -16.47 -15.50 -6.21
C ARG A 29 -16.99 -14.18 -5.66
N ALA A 30 -18.17 -14.18 -5.05
CA ALA A 30 -18.75 -12.98 -4.45
C ALA A 30 -17.84 -12.38 -3.37
N ALA A 31 -17.30 -13.20 -2.47
CA ALA A 31 -16.40 -12.75 -1.42
C ALA A 31 -15.06 -12.20 -1.98
N ALA A 32 -14.49 -12.87 -2.98
CA ALA A 32 -13.27 -12.39 -3.63
C ALA A 32 -13.48 -11.07 -4.38
N GLU A 33 -14.60 -10.93 -5.08
CA GLU A 33 -14.95 -9.69 -5.79
C GLU A 33 -15.20 -8.53 -4.81
N GLU A 34 -15.85 -8.77 -3.66
CA GLU A 34 -16.02 -7.78 -2.60
C GLU A 34 -14.68 -7.32 -2.02
N ALA A 35 -13.78 -8.25 -1.71
CA ALA A 35 -12.44 -7.94 -1.21
C ALA A 35 -11.60 -7.13 -2.23
N LEU A 36 -11.70 -7.46 -3.51
CA LEU A 36 -11.04 -6.73 -4.60
C LEU A 36 -11.67 -5.34 -4.85
N ALA A 37 -12.99 -5.22 -4.69
CA ALA A 37 -13.68 -3.93 -4.78
C ALA A 37 -13.24 -2.99 -3.66
N GLU A 38 -13.01 -3.50 -2.46
CA GLU A 38 -12.47 -2.72 -1.33
C GLU A 38 -11.05 -2.18 -1.63
N ILE A 39 -10.18 -3.01 -2.20
CA ILE A 39 -8.85 -2.56 -2.64
C ILE A 39 -8.95 -1.43 -3.67
N THR A 40 -9.87 -1.54 -4.62
CA THR A 40 -10.11 -0.51 -5.63
C THR A 40 -10.68 0.78 -5.00
N ARG A 41 -11.60 0.67 -4.03
CA ARG A 41 -12.12 1.80 -3.27
C ARG A 41 -11.01 2.55 -2.55
N LEU A 42 -10.11 1.81 -1.89
CA LEU A 42 -8.96 2.36 -1.17
C LEU A 42 -7.95 3.05 -2.11
N GLU A 43 -7.73 2.53 -3.30
CA GLU A 43 -6.94 3.25 -4.30
C GLU A 43 -7.54 4.63 -4.60
N GLY A 44 -8.87 4.71 -4.78
CA GLY A 44 -9.58 5.97 -5.01
C GLY A 44 -9.44 7.00 -3.88
N ILE A 45 -9.16 6.56 -2.66
CA ILE A 45 -9.00 7.42 -1.48
C ILE A 45 -7.53 7.78 -1.24
N LEU A 46 -6.62 6.82 -1.41
CA LEU A 46 -5.23 6.91 -0.96
C LEU A 46 -4.25 7.32 -2.06
N SER A 47 -4.67 7.33 -3.33
CA SER A 47 -3.77 7.58 -4.45
C SER A 47 -3.30 9.04 -4.49
N LEU A 48 -2.00 9.25 -4.50
CA LEU A 48 -1.37 10.53 -4.81
C LEU A 48 -1.71 11.02 -6.24
N TYR A 49 -1.97 10.09 -7.18
CA TYR A 49 -2.12 10.37 -8.61
C TYR A 49 -3.56 10.61 -9.05
N GLN A 50 -4.56 10.20 -8.27
CA GLN A 50 -5.97 10.42 -8.56
C GLN A 50 -6.42 11.78 -8.00
N PRO A 51 -6.80 12.76 -8.83
CA PRO A 51 -7.12 14.13 -8.36
C PRO A 51 -8.32 14.19 -7.40
N THR A 52 -9.16 13.17 -7.41
CA THR A 52 -10.36 13.07 -6.56
C THR A 52 -10.11 12.36 -5.22
N SER A 53 -8.90 11.86 -4.99
CA SER A 53 -8.55 11.19 -3.74
C SER A 53 -8.40 12.17 -2.58
N GLU A 54 -8.62 11.68 -1.35
CA GLU A 54 -8.41 12.49 -0.14
C GLU A 54 -6.93 12.89 0.01
N ILE A 55 -5.99 12.01 -0.33
CA ILE A 55 -4.55 12.32 -0.27
C ILE A 55 -4.16 13.39 -1.30
N ALA A 56 -4.67 13.34 -2.53
CA ALA A 56 -4.43 14.40 -3.51
C ALA A 56 -5.03 15.73 -3.04
N HIS A 57 -6.22 15.71 -2.43
CA HIS A 57 -6.85 16.89 -1.86
C HIS A 57 -6.03 17.49 -0.70
N LEU A 58 -5.53 16.65 0.22
CA LEU A 58 -4.61 17.08 1.27
C LEU A 58 -3.36 17.76 0.68
N ASN A 59 -2.73 17.13 -0.30
CA ASN A 59 -1.52 17.65 -0.95
C ASN A 59 -1.72 19.00 -1.63
N GLN A 60 -2.94 19.34 -2.02
CA GLN A 60 -3.28 20.62 -2.65
C GLN A 60 -3.64 21.72 -1.65
N HIS A 61 -4.26 21.39 -0.52
CA HIS A 61 -4.93 22.37 0.33
C HIS A 61 -4.38 22.44 1.78
N ALA A 62 -3.81 21.36 2.29
CA ALA A 62 -3.47 21.27 3.71
C ALA A 62 -2.35 22.22 4.16
N ALA A 63 -1.57 22.79 3.25
CA ALA A 63 -0.61 23.86 3.56
C ALA A 63 -1.28 25.23 3.74
N LEU A 64 -2.49 25.42 3.19
CA LEU A 64 -3.23 26.68 3.22
C LEU A 64 -4.20 26.75 4.40
N GLU A 65 -4.89 25.63 4.67
CA GLU A 65 -5.92 25.55 5.72
C GLU A 65 -6.04 24.11 6.23
N PRO A 66 -6.61 23.88 7.43
CA PRO A 66 -6.95 22.55 7.91
C PRO A 66 -7.96 21.87 6.98
N VAL A 67 -7.64 20.68 6.49
CA VAL A 67 -8.47 19.88 5.59
C VAL A 67 -9.09 18.72 6.36
N ARG A 68 -10.41 18.59 6.32
CA ARG A 68 -11.11 17.45 6.89
C ARG A 68 -10.97 16.23 5.99
N VAL A 69 -10.68 15.09 6.60
CA VAL A 69 -10.61 13.79 5.93
C VAL A 69 -11.59 12.79 6.57
N SER A 70 -11.80 11.65 5.91
CA SER A 70 -12.54 10.54 6.50
C SER A 70 -11.84 10.01 7.76
N ASN A 71 -12.59 9.39 8.68
CA ASN A 71 -12.01 8.74 9.85
C ASN A 71 -10.99 7.67 9.47
N GLU A 72 -11.23 6.96 8.39
CA GLU A 72 -10.36 5.93 7.85
C GLU A 72 -8.99 6.50 7.48
N VAL A 73 -8.95 7.57 6.68
CA VAL A 73 -7.70 8.25 6.30
C VAL A 73 -7.03 8.87 7.52
N PHE A 74 -7.80 9.51 8.41
CA PHE A 74 -7.26 10.11 9.62
C PHE A 74 -6.53 9.07 10.49
N THR A 75 -7.17 7.94 10.78
CA THR A 75 -6.58 6.86 11.59
C THR A 75 -5.34 6.25 10.92
N LEU A 76 -5.36 6.10 9.59
CA LEU A 76 -4.19 5.63 8.86
C LEU A 76 -3.03 6.63 8.97
N LEU A 77 -3.28 7.94 8.87
CA LEU A 77 -2.26 8.97 9.01
C LEU A 77 -1.70 9.03 10.42
N GLU A 78 -2.52 8.92 11.47
CA GLU A 78 -2.05 8.79 12.86
C GLU A 78 -1.10 7.60 13.01
N ARG A 79 -1.48 6.44 12.49
CA ARG A 79 -0.63 5.24 12.51
C ARG A 79 0.68 5.45 11.75
N CYS A 80 0.66 6.16 10.62
CA CYS A 80 1.87 6.48 9.87
C CYS A 80 2.82 7.39 10.66
N VAL A 81 2.28 8.38 11.38
CA VAL A 81 3.08 9.24 12.26
C VAL A 81 3.72 8.41 13.38
N ASP A 82 2.97 7.53 14.03
CA ASP A 82 3.49 6.64 15.07
C ASP A 82 4.59 5.71 14.54
N LEU A 83 4.39 5.10 13.37
CA LEU A 83 5.39 4.26 12.72
C LEU A 83 6.66 5.04 12.37
N SER A 84 6.52 6.28 11.89
CA SER A 84 7.65 7.15 11.63
C SER A 84 8.46 7.41 12.90
N GLN A 85 7.81 7.69 14.02
CA GLN A 85 8.46 7.89 15.31
C GLN A 85 9.16 6.60 15.80
N GLN A 86 8.48 5.45 15.75
CA GLN A 86 9.03 4.16 16.17
C GLN A 86 10.25 3.74 15.36
N THR A 87 10.29 4.09 14.08
CA THR A 87 11.39 3.78 13.16
C THR A 87 12.43 4.89 13.07
N GLN A 88 12.29 5.95 13.89
CA GLN A 88 13.19 7.11 13.89
C GLN A 88 13.29 7.77 12.50
N GLY A 89 12.18 7.82 11.76
CA GLY A 89 12.10 8.41 10.43
C GLY A 89 12.54 7.48 9.28
N ALA A 90 12.89 6.22 9.55
CA ALA A 90 13.18 5.27 8.48
C ALA A 90 11.94 4.92 7.63
N PHE A 91 10.75 4.97 8.24
CA PHE A 91 9.47 5.01 7.54
C PHE A 91 8.93 6.45 7.55
N ASP A 92 8.62 7.00 6.38
CA ASP A 92 8.06 8.35 6.28
C ASP A 92 7.14 8.46 5.05
N ILE A 93 5.91 8.91 5.27
CA ILE A 93 4.92 9.12 4.22
C ILE A 93 5.01 10.50 3.56
N THR A 94 5.94 11.35 4.01
CA THR A 94 6.13 12.70 3.47
C THR A 94 7.28 12.77 2.45
N LEU A 95 7.69 11.63 1.86
CA LEU A 95 8.80 11.53 0.91
C LEU A 95 8.46 12.02 -0.51
N ALA A 96 7.19 12.35 -0.81
CA ALA A 96 6.78 12.78 -2.14
C ALA A 96 7.56 13.99 -2.70
N PRO A 97 7.96 15.01 -1.92
CA PRO A 97 8.83 16.09 -2.41
C PRO A 97 10.17 15.58 -2.95
N LEU A 98 10.80 14.61 -2.26
CA LEU A 98 12.03 13.98 -2.73
C LEU A 98 11.79 13.15 -4.00
N MET A 99 10.74 12.35 -4.05
CA MET A 99 10.39 11.59 -5.25
C MET A 99 10.12 12.50 -6.45
N LYS A 100 9.51 13.67 -6.23
CA LYS A 100 9.32 14.70 -7.27
C LYS A 100 10.63 15.34 -7.69
N CYS A 101 11.51 15.64 -6.74
CA CYS A 101 12.84 16.20 -6.96
C CYS A 101 13.70 15.28 -7.85
N TRP A 102 13.66 13.97 -7.59
CA TRP A 102 14.33 12.93 -8.40
C TRP A 102 13.54 12.53 -9.65
N GLN A 103 12.44 13.19 -9.97
CA GLN A 103 11.56 12.94 -11.11
C GLN A 103 10.98 11.50 -11.17
N PHE A 104 10.93 10.79 -10.05
CA PHE A 104 10.31 9.45 -9.98
C PHE A 104 8.79 9.47 -10.15
N ILE A 105 8.12 10.58 -9.82
CA ILE A 105 6.66 10.72 -9.99
C ILE A 105 6.28 10.69 -11.48
N ASN A 106 7.15 11.18 -12.36
CA ASN A 106 6.93 11.23 -13.81
C ASN A 106 7.66 10.12 -14.58
N ASP A 107 8.23 9.14 -13.89
CA ASP A 107 8.95 7.99 -14.47
C ASP A 107 10.16 8.35 -15.37
N THR A 108 10.69 9.56 -15.28
CA THR A 108 11.83 9.99 -16.09
C THR A 108 13.16 9.78 -15.40
N GLY A 109 13.21 9.88 -14.08
CA GLY A 109 14.42 9.80 -13.27
C GLY A 109 15.47 10.85 -13.71
N ALA A 110 15.93 11.68 -12.80
CA ALA A 110 17.05 12.59 -13.06
C ALA A 110 17.74 12.94 -11.75
N ALA A 111 19.07 13.08 -11.80
CA ALA A 111 19.83 13.55 -10.64
C ALA A 111 19.52 15.04 -10.40
N PRO A 112 18.97 15.41 -9.23
CA PRO A 112 18.69 16.79 -8.88
C PRO A 112 19.97 17.52 -8.44
N THR A 113 19.90 18.85 -8.35
CA THR A 113 20.98 19.64 -7.72
C THR A 113 20.93 19.52 -6.19
N ASP A 114 22.04 19.82 -5.52
CA ASP A 114 22.12 19.81 -4.06
C ASP A 114 21.10 20.78 -3.42
N GLU A 115 20.86 21.94 -4.06
CA GLU A 115 19.87 22.91 -3.60
C GLU A 115 18.44 22.34 -3.68
N ALA A 116 18.10 21.65 -4.78
CA ALA A 116 16.78 21.04 -4.95
C ALA A 116 16.56 19.89 -3.93
N ILE A 117 17.61 19.13 -3.63
CA ILE A 117 17.57 18.10 -2.56
C ILE A 117 17.34 18.76 -1.20
N ALA A 118 18.07 19.84 -0.89
CA ALA A 118 17.93 20.54 0.38
C ALA A 118 16.52 21.14 0.57
N GLU A 119 15.92 21.71 -0.48
CA GLU A 119 14.55 22.21 -0.47
C GLU A 119 13.53 21.07 -0.26
N ALA A 120 13.68 19.95 -0.96
CA ALA A 120 12.81 18.79 -0.80
C ALA A 120 12.90 18.18 0.62
N LEU A 121 14.13 18.04 1.14
CA LEU A 121 14.37 17.57 2.52
C LEU A 121 13.73 18.48 3.57
N ALA A 122 13.77 19.80 3.36
CA ALA A 122 13.12 20.75 4.26
C ALA A 122 11.59 20.59 4.31
N CYS A 123 10.98 19.95 3.30
CA CYS A 123 9.54 19.64 3.24
C CYS A 123 9.22 18.19 3.63
N THR A 124 10.22 17.41 4.05
CA THR A 124 10.08 16.00 4.43
C THR A 124 10.12 15.86 5.94
N GLY A 125 9.35 14.95 6.48
CA GLY A 125 9.28 14.63 7.90
C GLY A 125 7.87 14.78 8.47
N THR A 126 7.43 13.76 9.21
CA THR A 126 6.08 13.73 9.82
C THR A 126 5.84 14.82 10.87
N GLN A 127 6.89 15.51 11.34
CA GLN A 127 6.77 16.70 12.19
C GLN A 127 6.05 17.87 11.50
N HIS A 128 5.92 17.83 10.18
CA HIS A 128 5.18 18.82 9.40
C HIS A 128 3.67 18.54 9.34
N LEU A 129 3.22 17.39 9.84
CA LEU A 129 1.80 17.01 9.87
C LEU A 129 1.17 17.38 11.20
N GLN A 130 0.15 18.23 11.16
CA GLN A 130 -0.66 18.60 12.30
C GLN A 130 -2.00 17.87 12.20
N LEU A 131 -2.22 16.86 13.04
CA LEU A 131 -3.43 16.06 13.10
C LEU A 131 -4.30 16.56 14.26
N ASN A 132 -5.57 16.89 13.96
CA ASN A 132 -6.55 17.26 14.98
C ASN A 132 -7.63 16.17 15.09
N PRO A 133 -7.61 15.33 16.14
CA PRO A 133 -8.57 14.23 16.28
C PRO A 133 -10.00 14.71 16.64
N THR A 134 -10.18 15.96 17.09
CA THR A 134 -11.51 16.46 17.48
C THR A 134 -12.44 16.62 16.27
N ASP A 135 -11.90 17.05 15.14
CA ASP A 135 -12.65 17.34 13.91
C ASP A 135 -12.12 16.59 12.67
N THR A 136 -11.18 15.65 12.89
CA THR A 136 -10.53 14.84 11.85
C THR A 136 -9.92 15.70 10.74
N THR A 137 -9.22 16.78 11.11
CA THR A 137 -8.52 17.64 10.17
C THR A 137 -7.01 17.40 10.17
N VAL A 138 -6.42 17.63 9.02
CA VAL A 138 -4.98 17.56 8.76
C VAL A 138 -4.52 18.89 8.21
N GLN A 139 -3.45 19.43 8.74
CA GLN A 139 -2.80 20.64 8.23
C GLN A 139 -1.30 20.41 8.08
N PHE A 140 -0.71 20.99 7.04
CA PHE A 140 0.74 21.00 6.86
C PHE A 140 1.34 22.26 7.43
N ALA A 141 2.44 22.12 8.16
CA ALA A 141 3.12 23.25 8.82
C ALA A 141 3.79 24.21 7.82
N ARG A 142 3.93 23.81 6.55
CA ARG A 142 4.54 24.63 5.50
C ARG A 142 4.13 24.18 4.09
N GLU A 143 4.27 25.10 3.14
CA GLU A 143 4.16 24.76 1.72
C GLU A 143 5.26 23.78 1.28
N GLY A 144 4.95 22.96 0.27
CA GLY A 144 5.85 21.96 -0.30
C GLY A 144 5.80 20.60 0.37
N VAL A 145 5.21 20.45 1.55
CA VAL A 145 4.93 19.14 2.15
C VAL A 145 3.96 18.37 1.27
N MET A 146 4.25 17.10 1.00
CA MET A 146 3.41 16.21 0.20
C MET A 146 3.43 14.81 0.78
N LEU A 147 2.26 14.17 0.83
CA LEU A 147 2.08 12.78 1.24
C LEU A 147 2.18 11.83 0.05
N ASP A 148 2.84 10.69 0.26
CA ASP A 148 2.80 9.51 -0.58
C ASP A 148 2.65 8.27 0.30
N LEU A 149 1.55 7.54 0.13
CA LEU A 149 1.25 6.32 0.86
C LEU A 149 1.73 5.04 0.14
N GLY A 150 2.56 5.15 -0.90
CA GLY A 150 3.03 4.01 -1.68
C GLY A 150 3.76 2.94 -0.86
N SER A 151 4.40 3.32 0.24
CA SER A 151 5.09 2.39 1.15
C SER A 151 4.16 1.58 2.06
N ILE A 152 2.93 2.05 2.31
CA ILE A 152 1.98 1.40 3.23
C ILE A 152 0.65 1.04 2.55
N GLY A 153 0.26 1.74 1.50
CA GLY A 153 -1.08 1.66 0.90
C GLY A 153 -1.47 0.25 0.46
N LYS A 154 -0.56 -0.50 -0.18
CA LYS A 154 -0.83 -1.89 -0.57
C LYS A 154 -1.04 -2.81 0.63
N GLY A 155 -0.18 -2.72 1.65
CA GLY A 155 -0.32 -3.52 2.86
C GLY A 155 -1.62 -3.20 3.61
N TYR A 156 -1.97 -1.92 3.70
CA TYR A 156 -3.23 -1.47 4.29
C TYR A 156 -4.44 -2.01 3.51
N ALA A 157 -4.42 -1.92 2.19
CA ALA A 157 -5.50 -2.45 1.35
C ALA A 157 -5.67 -3.97 1.48
N LEU A 158 -4.57 -4.73 1.57
CA LEU A 158 -4.62 -6.16 1.85
C LEU A 158 -5.23 -6.46 3.22
N GLU A 159 -4.89 -5.69 4.24
CA GLU A 159 -5.43 -5.89 5.59
C GLU A 159 -6.93 -5.62 5.64
N GLN A 160 -7.43 -4.56 4.97
CA GLN A 160 -8.86 -4.27 4.89
C GLN A 160 -9.61 -5.37 4.12
N ALA A 161 -9.08 -5.81 2.98
CA ALA A 161 -9.64 -6.92 2.22
C ALA A 161 -9.64 -8.23 3.04
N ALA A 162 -8.59 -8.51 3.77
CA ALA A 162 -8.51 -9.67 4.67
C ALA A 162 -9.51 -9.57 5.84
N ALA A 163 -9.76 -8.36 6.36
CA ALA A 163 -10.77 -8.13 7.40
C ALA A 163 -12.17 -8.45 6.87
N LEU A 164 -12.53 -8.00 5.67
CA LEU A 164 -13.82 -8.33 5.03
C LEU A 164 -13.99 -9.84 4.83
N LEU A 165 -12.93 -10.54 4.38
CA LEU A 165 -13.01 -11.98 4.24
C LEU A 165 -13.23 -12.69 5.58
N ARG A 166 -12.57 -12.24 6.66
CA ARG A 166 -12.77 -12.79 8.02
C ARG A 166 -14.17 -12.48 8.56
N GLU A 167 -14.72 -11.29 8.30
CA GLU A 167 -16.09 -10.93 8.66
C GLU A 167 -17.12 -11.80 7.96
N ASN A 168 -16.83 -12.22 6.72
CA ASN A 168 -17.60 -13.19 5.94
C ASN A 168 -17.28 -14.67 6.29
N GLU A 169 -16.61 -14.90 7.43
CA GLU A 169 -16.28 -16.23 7.98
C GLU A 169 -15.32 -17.07 7.11
N PHE A 170 -14.54 -16.45 6.21
CA PHE A 170 -13.48 -17.14 5.49
C PHE A 170 -12.20 -17.17 6.34
N GLU A 171 -11.76 -18.39 6.69
CA GLU A 171 -10.56 -18.63 7.48
C GLU A 171 -9.34 -19.01 6.65
N ASN A 172 -9.54 -19.40 5.38
CA ASN A 172 -8.51 -19.91 4.50
C ASN A 172 -8.48 -19.13 3.20
N PHE A 173 -7.51 -18.22 3.07
CA PHE A 173 -7.33 -17.40 1.88
C PHE A 173 -5.90 -16.92 1.71
N LEU A 174 -5.54 -16.61 0.48
CA LEU A 174 -4.33 -15.88 0.11
C LEU A 174 -4.73 -14.63 -0.68
N ILE A 175 -4.23 -13.47 -0.26
CA ILE A 175 -4.35 -12.23 -1.01
C ILE A 175 -2.94 -11.75 -1.35
N HIS A 176 -2.69 -11.37 -2.59
CA HIS A 176 -1.44 -10.71 -2.94
C HIS A 176 -1.64 -9.52 -3.87
N GLY A 177 -0.79 -8.50 -3.70
CA GLY A 177 -0.72 -7.31 -4.55
C GLY A 177 0.62 -7.25 -5.27
N GLY A 178 0.62 -7.65 -6.55
CA GLY A 178 1.83 -7.83 -7.34
C GLY A 178 2.75 -8.89 -6.74
N THR A 179 4.06 -8.69 -6.91
CA THR A 179 5.11 -9.58 -6.39
C THR A 179 5.64 -9.15 -5.02
N SER A 180 5.11 -8.06 -4.44
CA SER A 180 5.74 -7.39 -3.30
C SER A 180 5.00 -7.52 -1.97
N THR A 181 3.71 -7.86 -1.98
CA THR A 181 2.90 -7.83 -0.75
C THR A 181 1.92 -8.99 -0.75
N VAL A 182 1.96 -9.81 0.29
CA VAL A 182 1.13 -11.02 0.44
C VAL A 182 0.55 -11.09 1.84
N CYS A 183 -0.70 -11.50 1.96
CA CYS A 183 -1.36 -11.85 3.22
C CYS A 183 -1.95 -13.26 3.09
N ALA A 184 -1.51 -14.17 3.94
CA ALA A 184 -1.98 -15.56 4.01
C ALA A 184 -2.75 -15.79 5.30
N CYS A 185 -3.93 -16.38 5.22
CA CYS A 185 -4.73 -16.82 6.35
C CYS A 185 -5.03 -18.33 6.21
N GLY A 186 -4.92 -19.08 7.28
CA GLY A 186 -5.17 -20.52 7.31
C GLY A 186 -4.25 -21.31 6.35
N THR A 187 -4.82 -22.27 5.63
CA THR A 187 -4.10 -23.25 4.81
C THR A 187 -4.67 -23.35 3.39
N GLN A 188 -3.94 -24.00 2.52
CA GLN A 188 -4.43 -24.45 1.20
C GLN A 188 -5.51 -25.54 1.37
N ALA A 189 -6.19 -25.87 0.29
CA ALA A 189 -7.27 -26.86 0.26
C ALA A 189 -6.85 -28.29 0.67
N ASP A 190 -5.57 -28.60 0.63
CA ASP A 190 -4.99 -29.88 1.07
C ASP A 190 -4.49 -29.85 2.54
N GLY A 191 -4.67 -28.73 3.24
CA GLY A 191 -4.25 -28.55 4.64
C GLY A 191 -2.79 -28.12 4.79
N THR A 192 -2.03 -27.90 3.70
CA THR A 192 -0.66 -27.39 3.77
C THR A 192 -0.63 -25.87 3.85
N PRO A 193 0.46 -25.27 4.36
CA PRO A 193 0.65 -23.81 4.29
C PRO A 193 0.58 -23.27 2.86
N TRP A 194 0.24 -21.98 2.71
CA TRP A 194 0.30 -21.30 1.44
C TRP A 194 1.77 -21.13 1.00
N ARG A 195 2.07 -21.58 -0.23
CA ARG A 195 3.43 -21.53 -0.77
C ARG A 195 3.59 -20.34 -1.70
N VAL A 196 4.46 -19.42 -1.33
CA VAL A 196 4.75 -18.18 -2.09
C VAL A 196 6.19 -18.20 -2.58
N ALA A 197 6.38 -18.01 -3.87
CA ALA A 197 7.70 -17.90 -4.47
C ALA A 197 8.19 -16.46 -4.42
N VAL A 198 9.40 -16.24 -3.90
CA VAL A 198 10.13 -14.98 -4.02
C VAL A 198 10.92 -15.04 -5.32
N GLU A 199 10.50 -14.26 -6.31
CA GLU A 199 11.07 -14.29 -7.65
C GLU A 199 12.51 -13.76 -7.68
N HIS A 200 13.30 -14.32 -8.59
CA HIS A 200 14.64 -13.80 -8.88
C HIS A 200 14.52 -12.52 -9.73
N PRO A 201 15.36 -11.46 -9.51
CA PRO A 201 15.37 -10.27 -10.37
C PRO A 201 15.58 -10.55 -11.86
N ASP A 202 16.33 -11.60 -12.20
CA ASP A 202 16.42 -12.13 -13.56
C ASP A 202 15.33 -13.20 -13.73
N ALA A 203 14.32 -12.90 -14.55
CA ALA A 203 13.19 -13.78 -14.83
C ALA A 203 13.56 -15.14 -15.47
N ASN A 204 14.80 -15.31 -15.95
CA ASN A 204 15.28 -16.58 -16.48
C ASN A 204 15.87 -17.50 -15.39
N GLN A 205 15.98 -17.03 -14.17
CA GLN A 205 16.48 -17.80 -13.04
C GLN A 205 15.31 -18.39 -12.24
N PRO A 206 15.52 -19.52 -11.54
CA PRO A 206 14.52 -20.05 -10.63
C PRO A 206 14.27 -19.06 -9.47
N PRO A 207 13.11 -19.14 -8.79
CA PRO A 207 12.84 -18.34 -7.61
C PRO A 207 13.98 -18.39 -6.59
N LEU A 208 14.26 -17.26 -5.95
CA LEU A 208 15.26 -17.17 -4.89
C LEU A 208 14.93 -18.05 -3.69
N GLN A 209 13.62 -18.10 -3.37
CA GLN A 209 13.12 -18.85 -2.23
C GLN A 209 11.64 -19.19 -2.43
N ILE A 210 11.21 -20.30 -1.85
CA ILE A 210 9.79 -20.59 -1.61
C ILE A 210 9.55 -20.47 -0.11
N VAL A 211 8.56 -19.68 0.26
CA VAL A 211 8.19 -19.43 1.67
C VAL A 211 6.83 -20.06 1.92
N ASP A 212 6.72 -20.83 2.97
CA ASP A 212 5.47 -21.39 3.46
C ASP A 212 4.86 -20.40 4.47
N LEU A 213 3.65 -19.90 4.18
CA LEU A 213 2.95 -18.90 5.00
C LEU A 213 1.66 -19.48 5.58
N GLN A 214 1.43 -19.23 6.87
CA GLN A 214 0.17 -19.57 7.56
C GLN A 214 -0.13 -18.51 8.63
N ASN A 215 -1.20 -17.72 8.43
CA ASN A 215 -1.56 -16.59 9.29
C ASN A 215 -0.42 -15.55 9.39
N GLU A 216 0.22 -15.29 8.27
CA GLU A 216 1.39 -14.42 8.16
C GLU A 216 1.31 -13.55 6.90
N SER A 217 2.04 -12.45 6.92
CA SER A 217 2.21 -11.58 5.76
C SER A 217 3.67 -11.61 5.31
N LEU A 218 3.87 -11.50 3.99
CA LEU A 218 5.17 -11.37 3.37
C LEU A 218 5.26 -10.05 2.62
N SER A 219 6.33 -9.31 2.85
CA SER A 219 6.69 -8.14 2.05
C SER A 219 8.06 -8.35 1.43
N VAL A 220 8.17 -8.09 0.13
CA VAL A 220 9.40 -8.25 -0.63
C VAL A 220 9.77 -6.91 -1.24
N SER A 221 10.99 -6.44 -0.95
CA SER A 221 11.58 -5.28 -1.62
C SER A 221 12.64 -5.76 -2.61
N GLY A 222 12.57 -5.29 -3.84
CA GLY A 222 13.47 -5.69 -4.91
C GLY A 222 13.99 -4.49 -5.71
N ILE A 223 15.04 -4.73 -6.49
CA ILE A 223 15.67 -3.74 -7.36
C ILE A 223 14.94 -3.56 -8.71
N GLY A 224 13.87 -4.32 -8.96
CA GLY A 224 13.09 -4.29 -10.21
C GLY A 224 12.12 -3.10 -10.34
N GLY A 225 12.15 -2.14 -9.40
CA GLY A 225 11.33 -0.94 -9.42
C GLY A 225 11.90 0.19 -10.28
N LYS A 226 11.37 1.39 -10.09
CA LYS A 226 11.85 2.60 -10.75
C LYS A 226 13.30 2.86 -10.34
N SER A 227 14.21 2.87 -11.29
CA SER A 227 15.62 3.17 -11.09
C SER A 227 16.18 3.88 -12.32
N PHE A 228 17.20 4.68 -12.14
CA PHE A 228 18.01 5.23 -13.23
C PHE A 228 19.50 5.04 -12.87
N ILE A 229 20.30 5.03 -13.91
CA ILE A 229 21.77 4.99 -13.77
C ILE A 229 22.27 6.39 -14.09
N ASP A 230 23.03 6.96 -13.17
CA ASP A 230 23.71 8.26 -13.34
C ASP A 230 24.94 8.11 -14.26
#